data_258950aed3fec0ebfc1581c3fdf698df
#
_entry.id   258950aed3fec0ebfc1581c3fdf698df
#
_cell.length_a   1.000
_cell.length_b   1.000
_cell.length_c   1.000
_cell.angle_alpha   90.00
_cell.angle_beta   90.00
_cell.angle_gamma   90.00
#
_symmetry.space_group_name_H-M   'P 1'
#
loop_
_entity.id
_entity.type
_entity.pdbx_description
1 polymer ?
#
loop_
_entity_poly.entity_id
_entity_poly.type
_entity_poly.pdbx_seq_one_letter_code
_entity_poly.pdbx_strand_id
1 'polypeptide(L)'
;MIKYIYALFLGILLATFIGVGISTFYPGPDRPDYNEPVASTTEASCLEQQTQQKEQNEQYQAYEDKLSVYNRNASLMNLAGALIALIIALGFASKLAIISDGLLLGGVFSLLYSTILGLSTGDAKFRFIVATVGLLVAIFLGYWKFLRAERATR
;
A
#
# COMPACT_ATOMS: atom_id res chain seq x y z
N MET A 1 6.82 -16.88 -23.93
CA MET A 1 6.57 -15.44 -23.72
C MET A 1 5.14 -15.15 -23.24
N ILE A 2 4.08 -15.63 -23.90
CA ILE A 2 2.67 -15.38 -23.52
C ILE A 2 2.34 -15.72 -22.06
N LYS A 3 2.90 -16.82 -21.53
CA LYS A 3 2.69 -17.23 -20.13
C LYS A 3 3.13 -16.19 -19.10
N TYR A 4 4.26 -15.53 -19.33
CA TYR A 4 4.78 -14.50 -18.41
C TYR A 4 3.97 -13.20 -18.50
N ILE A 5 3.51 -12.84 -19.71
CA ILE A 5 2.64 -11.66 -19.92
C ILE A 5 1.30 -11.87 -19.20
N TYR A 6 0.73 -13.06 -19.31
CA TYR A 6 -0.52 -13.40 -18.61
C TYR A 6 -0.35 -13.38 -17.08
N ALA A 7 0.73 -13.96 -16.56
CA ALA A 7 1.02 -13.96 -15.13
C ALA A 7 1.21 -12.53 -14.59
N LEU A 8 1.92 -11.67 -15.34
CA LEU A 8 2.11 -10.26 -14.99
C LEU A 8 0.77 -9.50 -14.97
N PHE A 9 -0.04 -9.69 -16.01
CA PHE A 9 -1.35 -9.07 -16.11
C PHE A 9 -2.28 -9.48 -14.96
N LEU A 10 -2.33 -10.79 -14.64
CA LEU A 10 -3.09 -11.32 -13.52
C LEU A 10 -2.61 -10.76 -12.18
N GLY A 11 -1.30 -10.62 -12.01
CA GLY A 11 -0.70 -10.04 -10.81
C GLY A 11 -1.09 -8.57 -10.60
N ILE A 12 -1.05 -7.76 -11.67
CA ILE A 12 -1.47 -6.36 -11.63
C ILE A 12 -2.96 -6.26 -11.32
N LEU A 13 -3.81 -7.07 -11.96
CA LEU A 13 -5.24 -7.08 -11.69
C LEU A 13 -5.54 -7.44 -10.23
N LEU A 14 -4.87 -8.44 -9.67
CA LEU A 14 -5.05 -8.83 -8.29
C LEU A 14 -4.65 -7.71 -7.32
N ALA A 15 -3.49 -7.09 -7.52
CA ALA A 15 -3.04 -5.97 -6.70
C ALA A 15 -4.02 -4.79 -6.77
N THR A 16 -4.49 -4.46 -7.98
CA THR A 16 -5.51 -3.42 -8.19
C THR A 16 -6.82 -3.79 -7.50
N PHE A 17 -7.27 -5.02 -7.61
CA PHE A 17 -8.49 -5.50 -6.96
C PHE A 17 -8.43 -5.36 -5.44
N ILE A 18 -7.32 -5.75 -4.82
CA ILE A 18 -7.11 -5.58 -3.37
C ILE A 18 -7.10 -4.10 -3.00
N GLY A 19 -6.36 -3.26 -3.73
CA GLY A 19 -6.26 -1.82 -3.46
C GLY A 19 -7.59 -1.09 -3.61
N VAL A 20 -8.31 -1.32 -4.70
CA VAL A 20 -9.64 -0.73 -4.94
C VAL A 20 -10.66 -1.26 -3.94
N GLY A 21 -10.59 -2.56 -3.59
CA GLY A 21 -11.44 -3.13 -2.56
C GLY A 21 -11.30 -2.39 -1.24
N ILE A 22 -10.05 -2.16 -0.79
CA ILE A 22 -9.81 -1.42 0.45
C ILE A 22 -10.36 0.01 0.35
N SER A 23 -10.06 0.75 -0.71
CA SER A 23 -10.54 2.13 -0.86
C SER A 23 -12.07 2.25 -0.94
N THR A 24 -12.75 1.21 -1.42
CA THR A 24 -14.21 1.17 -1.50
C THR A 24 -14.86 0.94 -0.14
N PHE A 25 -14.32 0.02 0.65
CA PHE A 25 -14.89 -0.33 1.96
C PHE A 25 -14.32 0.50 3.12
N TYR A 26 -13.16 1.10 2.92
CA TYR A 26 -12.49 1.96 3.89
C TYR A 26 -12.01 3.23 3.20
N PRO A 27 -12.91 4.22 2.97
CA PRO A 27 -12.55 5.47 2.31
C PRO A 27 -11.59 6.30 3.15
N GLY A 28 -10.65 6.95 2.48
CA GLY A 28 -9.70 7.87 3.11
C GLY A 28 -10.36 9.16 3.59
N PRO A 29 -9.68 9.94 4.43
CA PRO A 29 -10.17 11.24 4.85
C PRO A 29 -10.21 12.22 3.67
N ASP A 30 -11.24 13.07 3.66
CA ASP A 30 -11.37 14.13 2.65
C ASP A 30 -10.24 15.14 2.78
N ARG A 31 -9.68 15.56 1.65
CA ARG A 31 -8.65 16.59 1.62
C ARG A 31 -9.26 17.94 1.98
N PRO A 32 -8.59 18.75 2.82
CA PRO A 32 -9.03 20.12 3.02
C PRO A 32 -8.95 20.91 1.71
N ASP A 33 -9.97 21.73 1.44
CA ASP A 33 -10.01 22.59 0.26
C ASP A 33 -8.91 23.65 0.33
N TYR A 34 -8.17 23.78 -0.76
CA TYR A 34 -7.15 24.82 -0.92
C TYR A 34 -7.86 26.15 -1.26
N ASN A 35 -8.07 27.00 -0.28
CA ASN A 35 -8.37 28.39 -0.56
C ASN A 35 -7.05 29.12 -0.90
N GLU A 36 -6.83 29.43 -2.17
CA GLU A 36 -5.68 30.27 -2.56
C GLU A 36 -5.73 31.59 -1.79
N PRO A 37 -4.62 32.01 -1.16
CA PRO A 37 -4.59 33.29 -0.47
C PRO A 37 -4.79 34.40 -1.50
N VAL A 38 -5.86 35.18 -1.34
CA VAL A 38 -6.13 36.35 -2.18
C VAL A 38 -5.01 37.35 -1.95
N ALA A 39 -4.21 37.58 -2.99
CA ALA A 39 -3.13 38.57 -2.96
C ALA A 39 -3.72 39.99 -2.86
N SER A 40 -3.84 40.50 -1.64
CA SER A 40 -4.22 41.87 -1.38
C SER A 40 -3.06 42.63 -0.75
N THR A 41 -2.80 43.82 -1.31
CA THR A 41 -1.58 44.63 -1.12
C THR A 41 -1.66 45.66 0.02
N THR A 42 -2.43 45.42 1.09
CA THR A 42 -2.60 46.39 2.19
C THR A 42 -2.17 45.79 3.53
N GLU A 43 -1.58 46.58 4.44
CA GLU A 43 -1.08 46.15 5.76
C GLU A 43 -2.12 45.42 6.63
N ALA A 44 -3.40 45.75 6.53
CA ALA A 44 -4.50 45.01 7.16
C ALA A 44 -4.59 43.53 6.66
N SER A 45 -4.15 43.30 5.44
CA SER A 45 -4.15 41.95 4.84
C SER A 45 -3.03 41.05 5.39
N CYS A 46 -1.97 41.59 5.97
CA CYS A 46 -0.87 40.80 6.52
C CYS A 46 -1.28 39.99 7.77
N LEU A 47 -2.12 40.60 8.63
CA LEU A 47 -2.68 39.90 9.82
C LEU A 47 -3.73 38.89 9.42
N GLU A 48 -4.58 39.18 8.44
CA GLU A 48 -5.56 38.26 7.89
C GLU A 48 -4.88 37.07 7.19
N GLN A 49 -3.81 37.32 6.43
CA GLN A 49 -3.01 36.27 5.80
C GLN A 49 -2.33 35.36 6.82
N GLN A 50 -1.79 35.91 7.91
CA GLN A 50 -1.20 35.10 8.99
C GLN A 50 -2.25 34.26 9.71
N THR A 51 -3.45 34.76 9.90
CA THR A 51 -4.54 34.02 10.53
C THR A 51 -5.03 32.89 9.62
N GLN A 52 -5.23 33.16 8.34
CA GLN A 52 -5.61 32.17 7.33
C GLN A 52 -4.53 31.07 7.19
N GLN A 53 -3.24 31.45 7.19
CA GLN A 53 -2.15 30.48 7.16
C GLN A 53 -2.12 29.58 8.40
N LYS A 54 -2.42 30.13 9.58
CA LYS A 54 -2.53 29.32 10.80
C LYS A 54 -3.69 28.35 10.74
N GLU A 55 -4.88 28.80 10.34
CA GLU A 55 -6.06 27.96 10.19
C GLU A 55 -5.83 26.86 9.15
N GLN A 56 -5.20 27.18 8.03
CA GLN A 56 -4.81 26.19 7.03
C GLN A 56 -3.83 25.15 7.60
N ASN A 57 -2.80 25.60 8.30
CA ASN A 57 -1.83 24.68 8.91
C ASN A 57 -2.47 23.77 9.95
N GLU A 58 -3.40 24.27 10.76
CA GLU A 58 -4.15 23.46 11.73
C GLU A 58 -5.05 22.43 11.03
N GLN A 59 -5.72 22.82 9.95
CA GLN A 59 -6.52 21.89 9.14
C GLN A 59 -5.65 20.81 8.48
N TYR A 60 -4.47 21.18 7.96
CA TYR A 60 -3.51 20.25 7.39
C TYR A 60 -2.99 19.26 8.43
N GLN A 61 -2.61 19.73 9.63
CA GLN A 61 -2.16 18.85 10.71
C GLN A 61 -3.26 17.87 11.11
N ALA A 62 -4.49 18.35 11.27
CA ALA A 62 -5.62 17.48 11.57
C ALA A 62 -5.92 16.45 10.46
N TYR A 63 -5.70 16.84 9.20
CA TYR A 63 -5.80 15.93 8.06
C TYR A 63 -4.68 14.89 8.06
N GLU A 64 -3.43 15.31 8.28
CA GLU A 64 -2.28 14.41 8.36
C GLU A 64 -2.41 13.38 9.48
N ASP A 65 -2.93 13.77 10.63
CA ASP A 65 -3.20 12.85 11.74
C ASP A 65 -4.23 11.79 11.33
N LYS A 66 -5.35 12.20 10.72
CA LYS A 66 -6.36 11.27 10.20
C LYS A 66 -5.81 10.38 9.09
N LEU A 67 -5.02 10.95 8.18
CA LEU A 67 -4.38 10.22 7.09
C LEU A 67 -3.38 9.18 7.62
N SER A 68 -2.64 9.50 8.67
CA SER A 68 -1.71 8.58 9.34
C SER A 68 -2.43 7.35 9.89
N VAL A 69 -3.56 7.55 10.58
CA VAL A 69 -4.40 6.45 11.09
C VAL A 69 -4.99 5.63 9.95
N TYR A 70 -5.49 6.31 8.91
CA TYR A 70 -5.99 5.66 7.70
C TYR A 70 -4.93 4.79 7.03
N ASN A 71 -3.75 5.35 6.76
CA ASN A 71 -2.64 4.63 6.12
C ASN A 71 -2.19 3.41 6.94
N ARG A 72 -2.18 3.52 8.26
CA ARG A 72 -1.88 2.40 9.16
C ARG A 72 -2.89 1.26 8.98
N ASN A 73 -4.17 1.57 9.04
CA ASN A 73 -5.22 0.56 8.93
C ASN A 73 -5.30 -0.03 7.52
N ALA A 74 -5.21 0.82 6.49
CA ALA A 74 -5.19 0.39 5.09
C ALA A 74 -3.96 -0.50 4.78
N SER A 75 -2.79 -0.16 5.34
CA SER A 75 -1.58 -0.99 5.24
C SER A 75 -1.80 -2.38 5.83
N LEU A 76 -2.40 -2.47 7.02
CA LEU A 76 -2.69 -3.76 7.67
C LEU A 76 -3.70 -4.60 6.87
N MET A 77 -4.76 -3.97 6.36
CA MET A 77 -5.76 -4.66 5.52
C MET A 77 -5.14 -5.17 4.23
N ASN A 78 -4.31 -4.36 3.58
CA ASN A 78 -3.63 -4.74 2.35
C ASN A 78 -2.59 -5.84 2.60
N LEU A 79 -1.86 -5.78 3.71
CA LEU A 79 -0.93 -6.82 4.14
C LEU A 79 -1.66 -8.16 4.33
N ALA A 80 -2.80 -8.15 5.01
CA ALA A 80 -3.61 -9.36 5.21
C ALA A 80 -4.11 -9.92 3.87
N GLY A 81 -4.62 -9.08 2.97
CA GLY A 81 -5.03 -9.47 1.62
C GLY A 81 -3.89 -10.07 0.80
N ALA A 82 -2.70 -9.45 0.87
CA ALA A 82 -1.51 -9.97 0.20
C ALA A 82 -1.09 -11.35 0.74
N LEU A 83 -1.11 -11.54 2.05
CA LEU A 83 -0.79 -12.83 2.68
C LEU A 83 -1.77 -13.93 2.26
N ILE A 84 -3.08 -13.62 2.23
CA ILE A 84 -4.10 -14.56 1.76
C ILE A 84 -3.84 -14.93 0.30
N ALA A 85 -3.58 -13.94 -0.57
CA ALA A 85 -3.27 -14.19 -1.97
C ALA A 85 -2.03 -15.09 -2.15
N LEU A 86 -0.99 -14.86 -1.35
CA LEU A 86 0.22 -15.66 -1.36
C LEU A 86 -0.02 -17.10 -0.89
N ILE A 87 -0.80 -17.32 0.16
CA ILE A 87 -1.18 -18.66 0.64
C ILE A 87 -1.95 -19.41 -0.45
N ILE A 88 -2.91 -18.76 -1.09
CA ILE A 88 -3.68 -19.34 -2.21
C ILE A 88 -2.74 -19.68 -3.37
N ALA A 89 -1.83 -18.76 -3.75
CA ALA A 89 -0.85 -18.97 -4.80
C ALA A 89 -0.01 -20.24 -4.55
N LEU A 90 0.45 -20.41 -3.31
CA LEU A 90 1.23 -21.56 -2.91
C LEU A 90 0.43 -22.87 -2.99
N GLY A 91 -0.85 -22.84 -2.62
CA GLY A 91 -1.76 -24.00 -2.73
C GLY A 91 -2.01 -24.42 -4.18
N PHE A 92 -2.12 -23.48 -5.11
CA PHE A 92 -2.34 -23.77 -6.55
C PHE A 92 -1.06 -24.07 -7.34
N ALA A 93 0.12 -23.91 -6.75
CA ALA A 93 1.42 -24.06 -7.42
C ALA A 93 1.64 -25.44 -8.08
N SER A 94 1.01 -26.51 -7.56
CA SER A 94 1.12 -27.86 -8.10
C SER A 94 0.16 -28.17 -9.25
N LYS A 95 -0.97 -27.47 -9.33
CA LYS A 95 -2.03 -27.74 -10.32
C LYS A 95 -2.05 -26.77 -11.49
N LEU A 96 -1.81 -25.48 -11.23
CA LEU A 96 -1.93 -24.40 -12.20
C LEU A 96 -0.77 -23.41 -12.06
N ALA A 97 0.42 -23.80 -12.52
CA ALA A 97 1.66 -23.05 -12.36
C ALA A 97 1.55 -21.58 -12.83
N ILE A 98 0.88 -21.32 -13.96
CA ILE A 98 0.77 -19.95 -14.51
C ILE A 98 -0.11 -19.06 -13.63
N ILE A 99 -1.21 -19.60 -13.12
CA ILE A 99 -2.11 -18.85 -12.21
C ILE A 99 -1.40 -18.60 -10.89
N SER A 100 -0.71 -19.60 -10.36
CA SER A 100 0.11 -19.45 -9.15
C SER A 100 1.18 -18.36 -9.31
N ASP A 101 1.88 -18.32 -10.43
CA ASP A 101 2.89 -17.27 -10.69
C ASP A 101 2.25 -15.87 -10.75
N GLY A 102 1.07 -15.74 -11.34
CA GLY A 102 0.30 -14.49 -11.36
C GLY A 102 -0.16 -14.05 -9.97
N LEU A 103 -0.68 -15.00 -9.17
CA LEU A 103 -1.07 -14.71 -7.78
C LEU A 103 0.13 -14.34 -6.90
N LEU A 104 1.28 -14.99 -7.08
CA LEU A 104 2.52 -14.66 -6.38
C LEU A 104 2.96 -13.23 -6.71
N LEU A 105 2.98 -12.86 -7.99
CA LEU A 105 3.30 -11.50 -8.42
C LEU A 105 2.32 -10.47 -7.83
N GLY A 106 1.03 -10.75 -7.87
CA GLY A 106 0.00 -9.87 -7.29
C GLY A 106 0.16 -9.72 -5.77
N GLY A 107 0.44 -10.81 -5.06
CA GLY A 107 0.73 -10.78 -3.64
C GLY A 107 1.98 -9.94 -3.32
N VAL A 108 3.06 -10.08 -4.10
CA VAL A 108 4.28 -9.27 -3.94
C VAL A 108 4.00 -7.79 -4.22
N PHE A 109 3.26 -7.43 -5.27
CA PHE A 109 2.88 -6.05 -5.54
C PHE A 109 2.02 -5.46 -4.43
N SER A 110 1.07 -6.24 -3.90
CA SER A 110 0.27 -5.82 -2.74
C SER A 110 1.12 -5.62 -1.49
N LEU A 111 2.12 -6.48 -1.24
CA LEU A 111 3.08 -6.29 -0.15
C LEU A 111 3.88 -5.00 -0.30
N LEU A 112 4.38 -4.70 -1.51
CA LEU A 112 5.08 -3.45 -1.79
C LEU A 112 4.18 -2.24 -1.52
N TYR A 113 2.95 -2.27 -2.00
CA TYR A 113 1.98 -1.20 -1.77
C TYR A 113 1.66 -1.04 -0.27
N SER A 114 1.45 -2.14 0.45
CA SER A 114 1.27 -2.13 1.91
C SER A 114 2.46 -1.49 2.63
N THR A 115 3.68 -1.81 2.21
CA THR A 115 4.91 -1.25 2.79
C THR A 115 4.98 0.25 2.56
N ILE A 116 4.66 0.74 1.36
CA ILE A 116 4.64 2.16 1.02
C ILE A 116 3.62 2.91 1.90
N LEU A 117 2.40 2.38 2.03
CA LEU A 117 1.37 2.95 2.91
C LEU A 117 1.84 2.96 4.38
N GLY A 118 2.43 1.87 4.83
CA GLY A 118 2.96 1.75 6.19
C GLY A 118 4.10 2.74 6.47
N LEU A 119 4.97 3.00 5.48
CA LEU A 119 6.04 3.99 5.59
C LEU A 119 5.51 5.43 5.61
N SER A 120 4.34 5.67 5.03
CA SER A 120 3.67 6.98 5.05
C SER A 120 2.98 7.29 6.38
N THR A 121 2.99 6.37 7.34
CA THR A 121 2.46 6.56 8.69
C THR A 121 3.42 7.39 9.54
N GLY A 122 2.93 8.23 10.43
CA GLY A 122 3.77 9.03 11.34
C GLY A 122 4.52 8.23 12.41
N ASP A 123 4.13 6.98 12.66
CA ASP A 123 4.69 6.13 13.73
C ASP A 123 5.91 5.33 13.26
N ALA A 124 7.09 5.68 13.78
CA ALA A 124 8.35 4.99 13.46
C ALA A 124 8.36 3.50 13.85
N LYS A 125 7.69 3.14 14.95
CA LYS A 125 7.60 1.74 15.40
C LYS A 125 6.78 0.91 14.42
N PHE A 126 5.67 1.47 13.96
CA PHE A 126 4.81 0.81 12.98
C PHE A 126 5.53 0.62 11.65
N ARG A 127 6.27 1.63 11.16
CA ARG A 127 7.10 1.55 9.94
C ARG A 127 8.09 0.38 10.03
N PHE A 128 8.78 0.26 11.16
CA PHE A 128 9.75 -0.83 11.36
C PHE A 128 9.07 -2.20 11.35
N ILE A 129 7.92 -2.34 12.02
CA ILE A 129 7.17 -3.61 12.04
C ILE A 129 6.75 -4.03 10.64
N VAL A 130 6.14 -3.12 9.85
CA VAL A 130 5.68 -3.41 8.50
C VAL A 130 6.85 -3.80 7.59
N ALA A 131 7.97 -3.08 7.65
CA ALA A 131 9.16 -3.40 6.88
C ALA A 131 9.74 -4.78 7.26
N THR A 132 9.77 -5.10 8.56
CA THR A 132 10.25 -6.39 9.06
C THR A 132 9.36 -7.53 8.59
N VAL A 133 8.04 -7.40 8.69
CA VAL A 133 7.09 -8.40 8.21
C VAL A 133 7.21 -8.60 6.69
N GLY A 134 7.29 -7.51 5.92
CA GLY A 134 7.51 -7.57 4.47
C GLY A 134 8.79 -8.31 4.11
N LEU A 135 9.89 -8.03 4.82
CA LEU A 135 11.17 -8.70 4.61
C LEU A 135 11.10 -10.20 4.94
N LEU A 136 10.50 -10.57 6.06
CA LEU A 136 10.33 -11.98 6.46
C LEU A 136 9.50 -12.75 5.44
N VAL A 137 8.41 -12.17 4.95
CA VAL A 137 7.57 -12.78 3.91
C VAL A 137 8.36 -12.94 2.61
N ALA A 138 9.13 -11.93 2.19
CA ALA A 138 9.95 -12.00 0.98
C ALA A 138 11.02 -13.10 1.07
N ILE A 139 11.71 -13.22 2.21
CA ILE A 139 12.71 -14.29 2.45
C ILE A 139 12.03 -15.65 2.43
N PHE A 140 10.89 -15.81 3.10
CA PHE A 140 10.14 -17.07 3.14
C PHE A 140 9.69 -17.52 1.75
N LEU A 141 9.16 -16.59 0.94
CA LEU A 141 8.76 -16.88 -0.45
C LEU A 141 9.94 -17.26 -1.33
N GLY A 142 11.06 -16.53 -1.20
CA GLY A 142 12.29 -16.83 -1.92
C GLY A 142 12.79 -18.24 -1.58
N TYR A 143 12.94 -18.53 -0.29
CA TYR A 143 13.36 -19.84 0.20
C TYR A 143 12.47 -20.98 -0.33
N TRP A 144 11.16 -20.81 -0.24
CA TRP A 144 10.22 -21.85 -0.65
C TRP A 144 10.19 -22.08 -2.17
N LYS A 145 10.25 -20.99 -2.94
CA LYS A 145 10.26 -21.07 -4.41
C LYS A 145 11.56 -21.68 -4.94
N PHE A 146 12.71 -21.32 -4.38
CA PHE A 146 14.01 -21.85 -4.80
C PHE A 146 14.18 -23.33 -4.42
N LEU A 147 13.82 -23.72 -3.21
CA LEU A 147 13.90 -25.14 -2.79
C LEU A 147 12.97 -26.05 -3.59
N ARG A 148 11.82 -25.55 -4.03
CA ARG A 148 10.88 -26.32 -4.83
C ARG A 148 11.37 -26.51 -6.26
N ALA A 149 12.05 -25.51 -6.82
CA ALA A 149 12.67 -25.60 -8.13
C ALA A 149 13.79 -26.67 -8.15
N GLU A 150 14.59 -26.77 -7.09
CA GLU A 150 15.69 -27.73 -6.98
C GLU A 150 15.20 -29.18 -6.85
N ARG A 151 14.03 -29.41 -6.19
CA ARG A 151 13.42 -30.74 -6.08
C ARG A 151 12.76 -31.23 -7.39
N ALA A 152 12.40 -30.31 -8.29
CA ALA A 152 11.81 -30.66 -9.59
C ALA A 152 12.85 -31.02 -10.66
N THR A 153 14.13 -30.72 -10.41
CA THR A 153 15.27 -31.02 -11.30
C THR A 153 16.07 -32.25 -10.89
N ARG A 154 15.73 -32.88 -9.76
CA ARG A 154 16.23 -34.20 -9.35
C ARG A 154 15.20 -35.28 -9.60
#